data_dec01c6dbdfdacd39e4e938833a1e417
#
_entry.id   dec01c6dbdfdacd39e4e938833a1e417
#
_cell.length_a   1.000
_cell.length_b   1.000
_cell.length_c   1.000
_cell.angle_alpha   90.00
_cell.angle_beta   90.00
_cell.angle_gamma   90.00
#
_symmetry.space_group_name_H-M   'P 1'
#
loop_
_entity.id
_entity.type
_entity.pdbx_description
1 polymer ?
#
loop_
_entity_poly.entity_id
_entity_poly.type
_entity_poly.pdbx_seq_one_letter_code
_entity_poly.pdbx_strand_id
1 'polypeptide(L)'
;MTNSIKDKSQNDVVMKEFWRDNKHFADIVNAVVFDGEQVVIPDELQEVDTDVSGSIIVDEYKETLKRIRDVVKKYYYGVEFNIIGLEVQENVHLAMPLRTLVYDALGYLKEYNKISSVNEKHGYKCKERTEFLSRLKRTDKFHPIITIVFYYGEKCWDGPVNLKDMMVDMPGKIAEKFNDYRLNLIQIRDSYKYRFNNDDVRLLFDFVSDLYNKEFDKIFKEYKGRDVSIEFIEMIGRITGTKELVKLADNGRKDKVVNMEMCNAMKEFLE
;
A
#
# COMPACT_ATOMS: atom_id res chain seq x y z
N MET A 1 10.89 -23.15 -11.03
CA MET A 1 9.61 -22.60 -10.56
C MET A 1 9.53 -22.42 -9.03
N THR A 2 10.13 -23.28 -8.22
CA THR A 2 10.05 -23.21 -6.73
C THR A 2 10.82 -22.06 -6.08
N ASN A 3 11.93 -21.60 -6.64
CA ASN A 3 12.71 -20.48 -6.06
C ASN A 3 12.03 -19.11 -6.26
N SER A 4 11.40 -18.88 -7.42
CA SER A 4 10.72 -17.60 -7.69
C SER A 4 9.49 -17.33 -6.80
N ILE A 5 8.81 -18.40 -6.35
CA ILE A 5 7.65 -18.28 -5.44
C ILE A 5 8.10 -17.98 -4.01
N LYS A 6 9.24 -18.54 -3.58
CA LYS A 6 9.81 -18.24 -2.25
C LYS A 6 10.33 -16.80 -2.16
N ASP A 7 10.99 -16.29 -3.21
CA ASP A 7 11.49 -14.92 -3.27
C ASP A 7 10.34 -13.90 -3.23
N LYS A 8 9.26 -14.13 -3.99
CA LYS A 8 8.06 -13.27 -3.96
C LYS A 8 7.41 -13.19 -2.58
N SER A 9 7.31 -14.31 -1.88
CA SER A 9 6.74 -14.34 -0.53
C SER A 9 7.60 -13.59 0.50
N GLN A 10 8.91 -13.52 0.31
CA GLN A 10 9.82 -12.79 1.19
C GLN A 10 9.80 -11.28 0.92
N ASN A 11 9.68 -10.85 -0.33
CA ASN A 11 9.56 -9.44 -0.68
C ASN A 11 8.30 -8.83 -0.06
N ASP A 12 7.16 -9.53 -0.17
CA ASP A 12 5.90 -9.12 0.47
C ASP A 12 6.03 -8.96 1.98
N VAL A 13 6.77 -9.85 2.64
CA VAL A 13 6.95 -9.79 4.10
C VAL A 13 7.74 -8.55 4.52
N VAL A 14 8.87 -8.28 3.86
CA VAL A 14 9.73 -7.13 4.19
C VAL A 14 9.01 -5.81 3.96
N MET A 15 8.27 -5.69 2.85
CA MET A 15 7.47 -4.50 2.57
C MET A 15 6.34 -4.29 3.57
N LYS A 16 5.66 -5.37 3.96
CA LYS A 16 4.63 -5.31 5.01
C LYS A 16 5.20 -4.85 6.34
N GLU A 17 6.35 -5.35 6.72
CA GLU A 17 7.03 -4.95 7.95
C GLU A 17 7.42 -3.48 7.94
N PHE A 18 7.96 -2.99 6.82
CA PHE A 18 8.27 -1.58 6.65
C PHE A 18 7.04 -0.68 6.83
N TRP A 19 5.92 -1.01 6.18
CA TRP A 19 4.68 -0.22 6.29
C TRP A 19 3.91 -0.45 7.59
N ARG A 20 4.24 -1.47 8.38
CA ARG A 20 3.68 -1.64 9.73
C ARG A 20 4.19 -0.61 10.73
N ASP A 21 5.38 -0.06 10.51
CA ASP A 21 5.83 1.07 11.33
C ASP A 21 4.87 2.26 11.18
N ASN A 22 4.40 2.81 12.30
CA ASN A 22 3.44 3.90 12.30
C ASN A 22 3.99 5.19 11.70
N LYS A 23 5.30 5.44 11.84
CA LYS A 23 5.94 6.65 11.27
C LYS A 23 6.02 6.55 9.75
N HIS A 24 6.38 5.39 9.22
CA HIS A 24 6.42 5.15 7.77
C HIS A 24 5.01 5.22 7.18
N PHE A 25 4.04 4.57 7.85
CA PHE A 25 2.65 4.58 7.42
C PHE A 25 2.04 5.98 7.41
N ALA A 26 2.23 6.76 8.48
CA ALA A 26 1.73 8.12 8.56
C ALA A 26 2.34 8.99 7.45
N ASP A 27 3.64 8.85 7.19
CA ASP A 27 4.33 9.67 6.21
C ASP A 27 3.86 9.42 4.78
N ILE A 28 3.69 8.14 4.36
CA ILE A 28 3.15 7.86 3.02
C ILE A 28 1.70 8.37 2.88
N VAL A 29 0.86 8.23 3.93
CA VAL A 29 -0.49 8.77 3.90
C VAL A 29 -0.47 10.29 3.80
N ASN A 30 0.36 10.96 4.59
CA ASN A 30 0.52 12.41 4.55
C ASN A 30 1.02 12.89 3.18
N ALA A 31 1.98 12.18 2.58
CA ALA A 31 2.52 12.51 1.27
C ALA A 31 1.48 12.36 0.13
N VAL A 32 0.65 11.32 0.19
CA VAL A 32 -0.29 10.97 -0.89
C VAL A 32 -1.63 11.67 -0.76
N VAL A 33 -2.14 11.80 0.46
CA VAL A 33 -3.51 12.30 0.73
C VAL A 33 -3.50 13.78 1.10
N PHE A 34 -2.43 14.25 1.73
CA PHE A 34 -2.33 15.60 2.30
C PHE A 34 -1.15 16.42 1.75
N ASP A 35 -0.64 16.07 0.58
CA ASP A 35 0.45 16.79 -0.12
C ASP A 35 1.71 17.04 0.76
N GLY A 36 1.95 16.15 1.73
CA GLY A 36 3.06 16.21 2.69
C GLY A 36 2.75 16.99 3.97
N GLU A 37 1.55 17.54 4.13
CA GLU A 37 1.13 18.11 5.41
C GLU A 37 1.02 17.02 6.48
N GLN A 38 1.55 17.26 7.68
CA GLN A 38 1.59 16.27 8.77
C GLN A 38 0.25 16.22 9.52
N VAL A 39 -0.78 15.72 8.84
CA VAL A 39 -2.14 15.57 9.36
C VAL A 39 -2.29 14.27 10.13
N VAL A 40 -1.77 13.16 9.59
CA VAL A 40 -1.81 11.86 10.26
C VAL A 40 -0.62 11.74 11.20
N ILE A 41 -0.91 11.61 12.49
CA ILE A 41 0.09 11.50 13.55
C ILE A 41 0.34 10.02 13.86
N PRO A 42 1.61 9.55 13.84
CA PRO A 42 1.94 8.14 14.04
C PRO A 42 1.35 7.51 15.31
N ASP A 43 1.38 8.25 16.43
CA ASP A 43 0.92 7.75 17.74
C ASP A 43 -0.61 7.59 17.84
N GLU A 44 -1.36 8.18 16.91
CA GLU A 44 -2.81 8.07 16.84
C GLU A 44 -3.29 6.92 15.93
N LEU A 45 -2.37 6.27 15.21
CA LEU A 45 -2.68 5.14 14.35
C LEU A 45 -2.91 3.87 15.16
N GLN A 46 -4.00 3.19 14.86
CA GLN A 46 -4.35 1.90 15.45
C GLN A 46 -4.32 0.81 14.38
N GLU A 47 -3.63 -0.30 14.67
CA GLU A 47 -3.69 -1.46 13.78
C GLU A 47 -5.10 -2.04 13.73
N VAL A 48 -5.50 -2.47 12.55
CA VAL A 48 -6.78 -3.13 12.29
C VAL A 48 -6.50 -4.47 11.63
N ASP A 49 -7.32 -5.45 11.99
CA ASP A 49 -7.30 -6.76 11.35
C ASP A 49 -7.44 -6.63 9.83
N THR A 50 -6.43 -7.14 9.12
CA THR A 50 -6.37 -7.13 7.65
C THR A 50 -7.32 -8.15 7.02
N ASP A 51 -7.90 -9.08 7.81
CA ASP A 51 -8.79 -10.11 7.31
C ASP A 51 -10.20 -9.57 7.04
N VAL A 52 -10.52 -9.43 5.76
CA VAL A 52 -11.87 -9.08 5.27
C VAL A 52 -12.67 -10.31 4.85
N SER A 53 -12.20 -11.49 5.15
CA SER A 53 -12.76 -12.77 4.71
C SER A 53 -14.06 -13.16 5.43
N GLY A 54 -15.07 -12.33 5.40
CA GLY A 54 -16.22 -12.66 6.26
C GLY A 54 -17.60 -12.78 5.65
N SER A 55 -17.91 -12.36 4.43
CA SER A 55 -19.36 -12.22 4.12
C SER A 55 -19.81 -12.22 2.67
N ILE A 56 -18.97 -12.34 1.69
CA ILE A 56 -19.44 -12.50 0.31
C ILE A 56 -19.09 -13.91 -0.16
N ILE A 57 -20.13 -14.76 -0.22
CA ILE A 57 -20.03 -16.09 -0.80
C ILE A 57 -20.05 -15.93 -2.32
N VAL A 58 -18.88 -15.70 -2.88
CA VAL A 58 -18.60 -15.93 -4.29
C VAL A 58 -17.40 -16.88 -4.30
N ASP A 59 -17.67 -18.15 -4.38
CA ASP A 59 -16.74 -19.25 -4.06
C ASP A 59 -15.36 -19.16 -4.74
N GLU A 60 -15.27 -18.61 -5.93
CA GLU A 60 -14.00 -18.42 -6.66
C GLU A 60 -13.19 -17.17 -6.22
N TYR A 61 -13.84 -16.15 -5.68
CA TYR A 61 -13.18 -14.92 -5.20
C TYR A 61 -12.61 -15.04 -3.77
N LYS A 62 -13.01 -16.03 -3.02
CA LYS A 62 -12.65 -16.17 -1.61
C LYS A 62 -11.16 -16.38 -1.36
N GLU A 63 -10.44 -17.09 -2.22
CA GLU A 63 -8.99 -17.30 -2.07
C GLU A 63 -8.16 -16.08 -2.47
N THR A 64 -8.59 -15.34 -3.47
CA THR A 64 -7.90 -14.14 -3.96
C THR A 64 -8.04 -12.97 -2.98
N LEU A 65 -9.18 -12.85 -2.32
CA LEU A 65 -9.47 -11.78 -1.36
C LEU A 65 -8.68 -11.88 -0.04
N LYS A 66 -8.31 -13.08 0.39
CA LYS A 66 -7.55 -13.32 1.63
C LYS A 66 -6.14 -12.74 1.67
N ARG A 67 -5.56 -12.37 0.53
CA ARG A 67 -4.11 -12.06 0.43
C ARG A 67 -3.76 -10.59 0.22
N ILE A 68 -4.70 -9.64 0.27
CA ILE A 68 -4.46 -8.43 -0.52
C ILE A 68 -4.37 -7.13 0.27
N ARG A 69 -4.78 -7.09 1.52
CA ARG A 69 -4.51 -5.91 2.35
C ARG A 69 -3.22 -6.12 3.11
N ASP A 70 -2.18 -5.40 2.71
CA ASP A 70 -0.88 -5.58 3.34
C ASP A 70 -0.82 -4.93 4.71
N VAL A 71 -1.28 -3.70 4.85
CA VAL A 71 -1.37 -3.00 6.12
C VAL A 71 -2.66 -2.18 6.18
N VAL A 72 -3.38 -2.27 7.29
CA VAL A 72 -4.62 -1.52 7.55
C VAL A 72 -4.48 -0.80 8.89
N LYS A 73 -4.70 0.51 8.91
CA LYS A 73 -4.67 1.30 10.14
C LYS A 73 -5.84 2.27 10.22
N LYS A 74 -6.33 2.49 11.42
CA LYS A 74 -7.35 3.50 11.71
C LYS A 74 -6.75 4.72 12.35
N TYR A 75 -7.27 5.87 12.00
CA TYR A 75 -6.90 7.17 12.53
C TYR A 75 -7.98 7.70 13.47
N TYR A 76 -7.69 8.75 14.26
CA TYR A 76 -8.50 9.33 15.33
C TYR A 76 -9.96 9.61 14.96
N TYR A 77 -10.24 10.07 13.73
CA TYR A 77 -11.61 10.26 13.24
C TYR A 77 -12.27 8.98 12.70
N GLY A 78 -11.67 7.81 12.94
CA GLY A 78 -12.16 6.51 12.45
C GLY A 78 -11.93 6.28 10.97
N VAL A 79 -11.22 7.16 10.26
CA VAL A 79 -10.83 6.94 8.86
C VAL A 79 -9.94 5.71 8.76
N GLU A 80 -10.30 4.79 7.88
CA GLU A 80 -9.51 3.60 7.60
C GLU A 80 -8.57 3.84 6.42
N PHE A 81 -7.27 3.76 6.66
CA PHE A 81 -6.26 3.79 5.60
C PHE A 81 -5.73 2.40 5.32
N ASN A 82 -5.72 2.02 4.06
CA ASN A 82 -5.17 0.76 3.59
C ASN A 82 -3.97 1.02 2.68
N ILE A 83 -2.90 0.25 2.83
CA ILE A 83 -1.83 0.18 1.85
C ILE A 83 -1.83 -1.20 1.21
N ILE A 84 -1.82 -1.23 -0.10
CA ILE A 84 -1.65 -2.44 -0.90
C ILE A 84 -0.35 -2.27 -1.67
N GLY A 85 0.64 -3.07 -1.32
CA GLY A 85 1.90 -3.13 -2.06
C GLY A 85 1.75 -4.00 -3.30
N LEU A 86 2.20 -3.49 -4.44
CA LEU A 86 2.24 -4.23 -5.70
C LEU A 86 3.66 -4.29 -6.24
N GLU A 87 4.27 -5.46 -6.12
CA GLU A 87 5.42 -5.84 -6.93
C GLU A 87 4.92 -6.44 -8.24
N VAL A 88 5.27 -5.80 -9.36
CA VAL A 88 5.03 -6.39 -10.67
C VAL A 88 6.34 -6.36 -11.44
N GLN A 89 7.09 -7.47 -11.37
CA GLN A 89 8.34 -7.61 -12.12
C GLN A 89 8.14 -7.71 -13.63
N GLU A 90 6.95 -8.14 -14.09
CA GLU A 90 6.72 -8.37 -15.52
C GLU A 90 5.42 -7.77 -16.07
N ASN A 91 4.35 -7.63 -15.28
CA ASN A 91 3.04 -7.19 -15.78
C ASN A 91 2.24 -6.39 -14.74
N VAL A 92 1.71 -5.25 -15.16
CA VAL A 92 0.74 -4.46 -14.40
C VAL A 92 -0.58 -5.24 -14.22
N HIS A 93 -1.18 -5.17 -13.05
CA HIS A 93 -2.46 -5.84 -12.79
C HIS A 93 -3.61 -5.01 -13.35
N LEU A 94 -4.08 -5.34 -14.55
CA LEU A 94 -5.08 -4.58 -15.29
C LEU A 94 -6.43 -4.43 -14.56
N ALA A 95 -6.79 -5.32 -13.65
CA ALA A 95 -8.03 -5.23 -12.88
C ALA A 95 -7.86 -4.48 -11.53
N MET A 96 -6.83 -3.66 -11.36
CA MET A 96 -6.54 -3.04 -10.06
C MET A 96 -7.65 -2.10 -9.56
N PRO A 97 -8.26 -1.24 -10.39
CA PRO A 97 -9.38 -0.42 -9.95
C PRO A 97 -10.56 -1.24 -9.43
N LEU A 98 -10.90 -2.33 -10.12
CA LEU A 98 -11.98 -3.23 -9.68
C LEU A 98 -11.63 -3.93 -8.36
N ARG A 99 -10.38 -4.40 -8.22
CA ARG A 99 -9.93 -5.05 -6.99
C ARG A 99 -10.02 -4.12 -5.79
N THR A 100 -9.51 -2.90 -5.92
CA THR A 100 -9.52 -1.91 -4.85
C THR A 100 -10.95 -1.53 -4.46
N LEU A 101 -11.82 -1.31 -5.45
CA LEU A 101 -13.26 -1.09 -5.21
C LEU A 101 -13.90 -2.22 -4.39
N VAL A 102 -13.62 -3.48 -4.75
CA VAL A 102 -14.17 -4.64 -4.03
C VAL A 102 -13.66 -4.66 -2.58
N TYR A 103 -12.40 -4.32 -2.33
CA TYR A 103 -11.86 -4.30 -0.96
C TYR A 103 -12.46 -3.20 -0.11
N ASP A 104 -12.64 -2.02 -0.66
CA ASP A 104 -13.28 -0.93 0.06
C ASP A 104 -14.75 -1.26 0.33
N ALA A 105 -15.46 -1.85 -0.64
CA ALA A 105 -16.82 -2.31 -0.46
C ALA A 105 -16.94 -3.37 0.65
N LEU A 106 -15.99 -4.31 0.73
CA LEU A 106 -15.93 -5.29 1.82
C LEU A 106 -15.64 -4.66 3.19
N GLY A 107 -14.79 -3.64 3.23
CA GLY A 107 -14.54 -2.83 4.43
C GLY A 107 -15.81 -2.15 4.93
N TYR A 108 -16.55 -1.49 4.04
CA TYR A 108 -17.85 -0.90 4.38
C TYR A 108 -18.89 -1.95 4.82
N LEU A 109 -18.92 -3.12 4.17
CA LEU A 109 -19.81 -4.20 4.58
C LEU A 109 -19.48 -4.75 5.98
N LYS A 110 -18.18 -4.89 6.29
CA LYS A 110 -17.72 -5.27 7.64
C LYS A 110 -18.19 -4.26 8.70
N GLU A 111 -18.08 -2.97 8.41
CA GLU A 111 -18.55 -1.90 9.30
C GLU A 111 -20.08 -1.91 9.44
N TYR A 112 -20.81 -2.04 8.34
CA TYR A 112 -22.26 -2.19 8.36
C TYR A 112 -22.69 -3.34 9.27
N ASN A 113 -22.10 -4.53 9.11
CA ASN A 113 -22.43 -5.70 9.93
C ASN A 113 -22.15 -5.46 11.42
N LYS A 114 -21.05 -4.75 11.74
CA LYS A 114 -20.71 -4.38 13.12
C LYS A 114 -21.76 -3.44 13.72
N ILE A 115 -22.12 -2.36 13.02
CA ILE A 115 -23.13 -1.39 13.48
C ILE A 115 -24.49 -2.10 13.67
N SER A 116 -24.91 -2.86 12.69
CA SER A 116 -26.16 -3.64 12.70
C SER A 116 -26.21 -4.58 13.92
N SER A 117 -25.16 -5.35 14.15
CA SER A 117 -25.07 -6.28 15.31
C SER A 117 -25.08 -5.53 16.66
N VAL A 118 -24.43 -4.36 16.76
CA VAL A 118 -24.49 -3.54 17.96
C VAL A 118 -25.90 -3.03 18.20
N ASN A 119 -26.60 -2.56 17.17
CA ASN A 119 -27.97 -2.09 17.28
C ASN A 119 -28.91 -3.22 17.73
N GLU A 120 -28.77 -4.43 17.19
CA GLU A 120 -29.57 -5.59 17.60
C GLU A 120 -29.32 -5.98 19.08
N LYS A 121 -28.04 -6.10 19.50
CA LYS A 121 -27.68 -6.52 20.86
C LYS A 121 -28.15 -5.55 21.94
N HIS A 122 -28.13 -4.26 21.66
CA HIS A 122 -28.60 -3.25 22.62
C HIS A 122 -30.12 -3.08 22.64
N GLY A 123 -30.85 -3.98 21.99
CA GLY A 123 -32.33 -3.97 21.99
C GLY A 123 -32.89 -2.68 21.40
N TYR A 124 -32.17 -2.09 20.43
CA TYR A 124 -32.63 -0.87 19.78
C TYR A 124 -34.01 -1.13 19.14
N LYS A 125 -35.03 -0.56 19.76
CA LYS A 125 -36.36 -0.56 19.16
C LYS A 125 -36.37 0.46 18.04
N CYS A 126 -36.29 -0.01 16.80
CA CYS A 126 -36.38 0.83 15.62
C CYS A 126 -37.65 1.70 15.75
N LYS A 127 -37.47 3.03 15.75
CA LYS A 127 -38.59 3.97 15.85
C LYS A 127 -39.38 4.05 14.56
N GLU A 128 -38.71 3.74 13.45
CA GLU A 128 -39.27 3.84 12.10
C GLU A 128 -39.06 2.53 11.32
N ARG A 129 -39.96 2.25 10.37
CA ARG A 129 -39.87 1.08 9.48
C ARG A 129 -38.58 1.10 8.65
N THR A 130 -38.06 2.26 8.27
CA THR A 130 -36.82 2.45 7.52
C THR A 130 -35.60 1.97 8.31
N GLU A 131 -35.52 2.29 9.60
CA GLU A 131 -34.44 1.83 10.49
C GLU A 131 -34.51 0.32 10.70
N PHE A 132 -35.74 -0.24 10.82
CA PHE A 132 -35.93 -1.67 10.93
C PHE A 132 -35.44 -2.42 9.70
N LEU A 133 -35.74 -1.94 8.50
CA LEU A 133 -35.34 -2.58 7.25
C LEU A 133 -33.82 -2.51 7.02
N SER A 134 -33.22 -1.38 7.34
CA SER A 134 -31.77 -1.15 7.14
C SER A 134 -30.91 -1.65 8.30
N ARG A 135 -31.51 -1.91 9.49
CA ARG A 135 -30.81 -2.18 10.76
C ARG A 135 -29.82 -1.06 11.17
N LEU A 136 -30.01 0.13 10.62
CA LEU A 136 -29.23 1.31 10.90
C LEU A 136 -30.13 2.40 11.49
N LYS A 137 -29.58 3.16 12.43
CA LYS A 137 -30.19 4.40 12.91
C LYS A 137 -29.92 5.52 11.91
N ARG A 138 -30.79 6.53 11.85
CA ARG A 138 -30.53 7.73 11.03
C ARG A 138 -29.23 8.47 11.41
N THR A 139 -28.76 8.28 12.65
CA THR A 139 -27.54 8.87 13.18
C THR A 139 -26.28 8.04 12.86
N ASP A 140 -26.44 6.78 12.46
CA ASP A 140 -25.29 5.94 12.15
C ASP A 140 -24.58 6.45 10.89
N LYS A 141 -23.27 6.47 10.95
CA LYS A 141 -22.39 6.91 9.84
C LYS A 141 -21.29 5.90 9.65
N PHE A 142 -20.85 5.76 8.41
CA PHE A 142 -19.66 4.98 8.06
C PHE A 142 -18.42 5.87 8.10
N HIS A 143 -17.30 5.25 8.42
CA HIS A 143 -16.00 5.91 8.34
C HIS A 143 -15.46 5.81 6.91
N PRO A 144 -14.83 6.86 6.38
CA PRO A 144 -14.19 6.78 5.07
C PRO A 144 -13.10 5.72 5.03
N ILE A 145 -13.00 5.02 3.90
CA ILE A 145 -11.90 4.10 3.60
C ILE A 145 -11.09 4.71 2.48
N ILE A 146 -9.78 4.86 2.67
CA ILE A 146 -8.85 5.38 1.69
C ILE A 146 -7.79 4.32 1.43
N THR A 147 -7.79 3.75 0.24
CA THR A 147 -6.82 2.74 -0.16
C THR A 147 -5.75 3.35 -1.06
N ILE A 148 -4.49 3.20 -0.68
CA ILE A 148 -3.30 3.60 -1.43
C ILE A 148 -2.73 2.37 -2.10
N VAL A 149 -2.52 2.43 -3.41
CA VAL A 149 -1.83 1.40 -4.19
C VAL A 149 -0.39 1.83 -4.38
N PHE A 150 0.52 1.17 -3.67
CA PHE A 150 1.95 1.41 -3.75
C PHE A 150 2.59 0.51 -4.80
N TYR A 151 2.98 1.10 -5.93
CA TYR A 151 3.64 0.41 -7.02
C TYR A 151 5.16 0.67 -6.98
N TYR A 152 5.93 -0.40 -6.82
CA TYR A 152 7.39 -0.34 -6.74
C TYR A 152 8.11 -1.08 -7.87
N GLY A 153 7.43 -1.27 -9.00
CA GLY A 153 8.03 -1.83 -10.21
C GLY A 153 8.96 -0.85 -10.91
N GLU A 154 9.96 -1.39 -11.63
CA GLU A 154 10.92 -0.59 -12.40
C GLU A 154 10.25 0.16 -13.56
N LYS A 155 9.28 -0.46 -14.25
CA LYS A 155 8.54 0.17 -15.34
C LYS A 155 7.49 1.13 -14.81
N CYS A 156 7.16 2.19 -15.56
CA CYS A 156 6.01 3.00 -15.24
C CYS A 156 4.73 2.17 -15.26
N TRP A 157 3.77 2.55 -14.41
CA TRP A 157 2.44 1.99 -14.48
C TRP A 157 1.79 2.33 -15.83
N ASP A 158 1.36 1.32 -16.56
CA ASP A 158 0.70 1.44 -17.87
C ASP A 158 -0.71 0.82 -17.88
N GLY A 159 -1.23 0.43 -16.71
CA GLY A 159 -2.57 -0.12 -16.54
C GLY A 159 -3.64 0.93 -16.24
N PRO A 160 -4.91 0.48 -16.13
CA PRO A 160 -6.01 1.34 -15.73
C PRO A 160 -5.77 2.00 -14.37
N VAL A 161 -6.10 3.28 -14.26
CA VAL A 161 -6.08 4.03 -13.00
C VAL A 161 -7.47 4.38 -12.49
N ASN A 162 -8.48 4.21 -13.34
CA ASN A 162 -9.89 4.38 -13.00
C ASN A 162 -10.68 3.16 -13.44
N LEU A 163 -11.81 2.91 -12.79
CA LEU A 163 -12.72 1.84 -13.21
C LEU A 163 -13.26 2.12 -14.63
N LYS A 164 -13.44 3.40 -14.98
CA LYS A 164 -13.88 3.83 -16.31
C LYS A 164 -12.92 3.37 -17.41
N ASP A 165 -11.61 3.34 -17.15
CA ASP A 165 -10.59 2.88 -18.11
C ASP A 165 -10.75 1.39 -18.48
N MET A 166 -11.53 0.65 -17.70
CA MET A 166 -11.81 -0.78 -17.90
C MET A 166 -13.15 -1.04 -18.59
N MET A 167 -13.92 0.01 -18.88
CA MET A 167 -15.26 -0.11 -19.47
C MET A 167 -15.19 -0.08 -21.00
N VAL A 168 -16.22 -0.63 -21.63
CA VAL A 168 -16.48 -0.41 -23.05
C VAL A 168 -16.84 1.05 -23.30
N ASP A 169 -16.72 1.51 -24.54
CA ASP A 169 -17.11 2.86 -24.92
C ASP A 169 -18.55 3.17 -24.47
N MET A 170 -18.68 4.24 -23.70
CA MET A 170 -19.97 4.67 -23.15
C MET A 170 -20.50 5.89 -23.90
N PRO A 171 -21.76 5.84 -24.40
CA PRO A 171 -22.43 7.05 -24.90
C PRO A 171 -22.45 8.16 -23.83
N GLY A 172 -22.35 9.44 -24.25
CA GLY A 172 -22.15 10.55 -23.34
C GLY A 172 -23.12 10.63 -22.16
N LYS A 173 -24.41 10.37 -22.37
CA LYS A 173 -25.42 10.34 -21.31
C LYS A 173 -25.23 9.20 -20.30
N ILE A 174 -24.67 8.07 -20.72
CA ILE A 174 -24.32 6.97 -19.82
C ILE A 174 -23.08 7.33 -19.04
N ALA A 175 -22.06 7.88 -19.69
CA ALA A 175 -20.82 8.31 -19.05
C ALA A 175 -21.05 9.37 -17.96
N GLU A 176 -22.03 10.27 -18.13
CA GLU A 176 -22.43 11.27 -17.11
C GLU A 176 -23.05 10.64 -15.84
N LYS A 177 -23.61 9.44 -15.96
CA LYS A 177 -24.25 8.74 -14.85
C LYS A 177 -23.38 7.64 -14.23
N PHE A 178 -22.27 7.33 -14.88
CA PHE A 178 -21.35 6.32 -14.38
C PHE A 178 -20.57 6.85 -13.16
N ASN A 179 -20.66 6.11 -12.05
CA ASN A 179 -19.86 6.40 -10.86
C ASN A 179 -18.49 5.76 -11.02
N ASP A 180 -17.50 6.57 -11.28
CA ASP A 180 -16.13 6.10 -11.45
C ASP A 180 -15.46 5.82 -10.09
N TYR A 181 -14.49 4.93 -10.10
CA TYR A 181 -13.65 4.63 -8.96
C TYR A 181 -12.18 4.78 -9.35
N ARG A 182 -11.49 5.73 -8.71
CA ARG A 182 -10.11 6.08 -9.01
C ARG A 182 -9.14 5.51 -7.99
N LEU A 183 -7.99 4.99 -8.45
CA LEU A 183 -6.89 4.58 -7.60
C LEU A 183 -6.14 5.78 -7.01
N ASN A 184 -5.77 5.68 -5.74
CA ASN A 184 -4.69 6.49 -5.17
C ASN A 184 -3.37 5.75 -5.41
N LEU A 185 -2.87 5.86 -6.63
CA LEU A 185 -1.66 5.17 -7.07
C LEU A 185 -0.44 6.01 -6.77
N ILE A 186 0.52 5.44 -6.05
CA ILE A 186 1.86 6.00 -5.83
C ILE A 186 2.90 5.08 -6.47
N GLN A 187 3.79 5.64 -7.27
CA GLN A 187 4.88 4.92 -7.92
C GLN A 187 6.21 5.33 -7.29
N ILE A 188 7.01 4.36 -6.85
CA ILE A 188 8.29 4.63 -6.18
C ILE A 188 9.26 5.42 -7.07
N ARG A 189 9.25 5.18 -8.38
CA ARG A 189 10.10 5.90 -9.32
C ARG A 189 9.77 7.38 -9.50
N ASP A 190 8.61 7.80 -9.03
CA ASP A 190 8.12 9.19 -9.12
C ASP A 190 8.32 9.94 -7.79
N SER A 191 9.37 9.62 -7.02
CA SER A 191 9.62 10.19 -5.67
C SER A 191 9.51 11.71 -5.65
N TYR A 192 9.99 12.39 -6.70
CA TYR A 192 9.98 13.84 -6.84
C TYR A 192 8.58 14.49 -6.82
N LYS A 193 7.51 13.69 -6.98
CA LYS A 193 6.11 14.16 -6.92
C LYS A 193 5.59 14.27 -5.50
N TYR A 194 6.27 13.65 -4.52
CA TYR A 194 5.80 13.52 -3.16
C TYR A 194 6.72 14.23 -2.18
N ARG A 195 6.13 14.68 -1.07
CA ARG A 195 6.87 15.33 0.02
C ARG A 195 6.86 14.42 1.23
N PHE A 196 7.96 13.73 1.45
CA PHE A 196 8.17 12.88 2.61
C PHE A 196 8.90 13.64 3.71
N ASN A 197 8.46 13.47 4.97
CA ASN A 197 9.09 14.03 6.15
C ASN A 197 9.86 12.97 6.95
N ASN A 198 9.52 11.71 6.81
CA ASN A 198 10.27 10.61 7.39
C ASN A 198 11.50 10.31 6.54
N ASP A 199 12.69 10.27 7.17
CA ASP A 199 13.96 10.07 6.47
C ASP A 199 14.06 8.69 5.82
N ASP A 200 13.52 7.64 6.44
CA ASP A 200 13.58 6.27 5.91
C ASP A 200 12.67 6.11 4.69
N VAL A 201 11.46 6.69 4.74
CA VAL A 201 10.52 6.68 3.60
C VAL A 201 11.10 7.47 2.44
N ARG A 202 11.62 8.68 2.72
CA ARG A 202 12.27 9.51 1.71
C ARG A 202 13.45 8.79 1.08
N LEU A 203 14.34 8.23 1.90
CA LEU A 203 15.50 7.47 1.44
C LEU A 203 15.11 6.30 0.56
N LEU A 204 14.06 5.53 0.95
CA LEU A 204 13.56 4.43 0.14
C LEU A 204 13.11 4.89 -1.25
N PHE A 205 12.27 5.92 -1.30
CA PHE A 205 11.73 6.42 -2.56
C PHE A 205 12.80 7.04 -3.45
N ASP A 206 13.67 7.91 -2.89
CA ASP A 206 14.70 8.59 -3.65
C ASP A 206 15.74 7.60 -4.18
N PHE A 207 16.23 6.69 -3.33
CA PHE A 207 17.23 5.70 -3.74
C PHE A 207 16.72 4.76 -4.84
N VAL A 208 15.51 4.20 -4.66
CA VAL A 208 14.96 3.28 -5.67
C VAL A 208 14.58 4.02 -6.96
N SER A 209 14.07 5.25 -6.84
CA SER A 209 13.80 6.11 -7.99
C SER A 209 15.07 6.39 -8.79
N ASP A 210 16.15 6.81 -8.11
CA ASP A 210 17.44 7.09 -8.75
C ASP A 210 18.02 5.83 -9.40
N LEU A 211 17.91 4.67 -8.74
CA LEU A 211 18.34 3.39 -9.29
C LEU A 211 17.60 3.03 -10.58
N TYR A 212 16.28 3.15 -10.60
CA TYR A 212 15.45 2.85 -11.76
C TYR A 212 15.64 3.86 -12.91
N ASN A 213 15.99 5.08 -12.59
CA ASN A 213 16.31 6.12 -13.58
C ASN A 213 17.80 6.10 -14.01
N LYS A 214 18.61 5.18 -13.45
CA LYS A 214 20.04 5.03 -13.74
C LYS A 214 20.87 6.27 -13.39
N GLU A 215 20.46 7.01 -12.36
CA GLU A 215 21.14 8.19 -11.84
C GLU A 215 22.31 7.80 -10.91
N PHE A 216 23.21 6.97 -11.41
CA PHE A 216 24.29 6.36 -10.61
C PHE A 216 25.24 7.38 -9.99
N ASP A 217 25.59 8.42 -10.73
CA ASP A 217 26.47 9.49 -10.21
C ASP A 217 25.83 10.21 -9.02
N LYS A 218 24.50 10.40 -9.07
CA LYS A 218 23.72 10.98 -7.97
C LYS A 218 23.72 10.05 -6.77
N ILE A 219 23.45 8.76 -6.97
CA ILE A 219 23.50 7.74 -5.92
C ILE A 219 24.87 7.76 -5.21
N PHE A 220 25.97 7.73 -5.97
CA PHE A 220 27.31 7.78 -5.39
C PHE A 220 27.56 9.07 -4.60
N LYS A 221 27.14 10.20 -5.12
CA LYS A 221 27.38 11.49 -4.48
C LYS A 221 26.59 11.68 -3.18
N GLU A 222 25.32 11.26 -3.18
CA GLU A 222 24.40 11.54 -2.07
C GLU A 222 24.44 10.49 -0.96
N TYR A 223 24.76 9.23 -1.32
CA TYR A 223 24.69 8.12 -0.36
C TYR A 223 26.05 7.55 0.04
N LYS A 224 27.14 7.99 -0.60
CA LYS A 224 28.49 7.55 -0.24
C LYS A 224 28.82 7.90 1.22
N GLY A 225 29.22 6.88 1.99
CA GLY A 225 29.60 7.06 3.39
C GLY A 225 28.40 7.21 4.35
N ARG A 226 27.17 7.11 3.87
CA ARG A 226 25.97 7.15 4.73
C ARG A 226 25.79 5.80 5.41
N ASP A 227 25.57 5.83 6.71
CA ASP A 227 25.20 4.65 7.47
C ASP A 227 23.72 4.33 7.25
N VAL A 228 23.41 3.11 6.84
CA VAL A 228 22.05 2.63 6.61
C VAL A 228 21.84 1.31 7.35
N SER A 229 20.60 1.04 7.74
CA SER A 229 20.29 -0.21 8.41
C SER A 229 20.40 -1.40 7.45
N ILE A 230 20.70 -2.56 7.97
CA ILE A 230 20.78 -3.80 7.19
C ILE A 230 19.41 -4.15 6.61
N GLU A 231 18.37 -3.92 7.37
CA GLU A 231 16.99 -4.13 6.97
C GLU A 231 16.64 -3.28 5.74
N PHE A 232 17.13 -2.03 5.71
CA PHE A 232 16.95 -1.14 4.57
C PHE A 232 17.67 -1.66 3.32
N ILE A 233 18.94 -2.12 3.44
CA ILE A 233 19.69 -2.72 2.33
C ILE A 233 19.00 -3.99 1.81
N GLU A 234 18.53 -4.85 2.71
CA GLU A 234 17.78 -6.05 2.34
C GLU A 234 16.50 -5.69 1.58
N MET A 235 15.74 -4.71 2.08
CA MET A 235 14.52 -4.25 1.46
C MET A 235 14.77 -3.73 0.04
N ILE A 236 15.75 -2.85 -0.16
CA ILE A 236 16.12 -2.35 -1.49
C ILE A 236 16.55 -3.49 -2.40
N GLY A 237 17.42 -4.38 -1.94
CA GLY A 237 17.87 -5.52 -2.72
C GLY A 237 16.72 -6.41 -3.18
N ARG A 238 15.71 -6.59 -2.34
CA ARG A 238 14.51 -7.37 -2.66
C ARG A 238 13.59 -6.63 -3.63
N ILE A 239 13.33 -5.34 -3.41
CA ILE A 239 12.48 -4.51 -4.29
C ILE A 239 13.06 -4.44 -5.69
N THR A 240 14.37 -4.23 -5.80
CA THR A 240 15.07 -4.04 -7.08
C THR A 240 15.51 -5.36 -7.72
N GLY A 241 15.35 -6.49 -7.03
CA GLY A 241 15.84 -7.80 -7.49
C GLY A 241 17.37 -7.92 -7.44
N THR A 242 18.07 -7.04 -6.75
CA THR A 242 19.53 -6.97 -6.68
C THR A 242 20.07 -7.99 -5.67
N LYS A 243 20.50 -9.14 -6.16
CA LYS A 243 20.99 -10.25 -5.33
C LYS A 243 22.22 -9.89 -4.50
N GLU A 244 23.05 -9.00 -5.00
CA GLU A 244 24.27 -8.49 -4.35
C GLU A 244 23.94 -7.75 -3.07
N LEU A 245 22.90 -6.90 -3.09
CA LEU A 245 22.44 -6.18 -1.89
C LEU A 245 21.82 -7.15 -0.87
N VAL A 246 21.07 -8.15 -1.32
CA VAL A 246 20.51 -9.17 -0.41
C VAL A 246 21.62 -9.97 0.27
N LYS A 247 22.67 -10.38 -0.49
CA LYS A 247 23.84 -11.07 0.07
C LYS A 247 24.62 -10.19 1.03
N LEU A 248 24.74 -8.88 0.75
CA LEU A 248 25.38 -7.91 1.65
C LEU A 248 24.64 -7.84 2.98
N ALA A 249 23.31 -7.76 2.94
CA ALA A 249 22.47 -7.78 4.13
C ALA A 249 22.63 -9.09 4.92
N ASP A 250 22.61 -10.24 4.26
CA ASP A 250 22.80 -11.55 4.89
C ASP A 250 24.15 -11.67 5.60
N ASN A 251 25.23 -11.16 5.00
CA ASN A 251 26.58 -11.17 5.57
C ASN A 251 26.74 -10.15 6.71
N GLY A 252 26.04 -9.01 6.64
CA GLY A 252 26.11 -7.93 7.62
C GLY A 252 25.25 -8.10 8.87
N ARG A 253 24.44 -9.16 8.96
CA ARG A 253 23.51 -9.38 10.11
C ARG A 253 24.17 -9.36 11.50
N LYS A 254 25.50 -9.40 11.58
CA LYS A 254 26.24 -9.26 12.83
C LYS A 254 26.41 -7.80 13.27
N ASP A 255 26.41 -6.85 12.36
CA ASP A 255 26.84 -5.45 12.58
C ASP A 255 25.70 -4.42 12.53
N LYS A 256 24.45 -4.79 12.46
CA LYS A 256 23.23 -3.95 12.47
C LYS A 256 23.20 -2.71 11.56
N VAL A 257 24.35 -2.16 11.15
CA VAL A 257 24.54 -0.96 10.31
C VAL A 257 25.60 -1.26 9.27
N VAL A 258 25.35 -0.89 8.03
CA VAL A 258 26.30 -1.03 6.91
C VAL A 258 26.63 0.35 6.40
N ASN A 259 27.93 0.65 6.31
CA ASN A 259 28.40 1.88 5.67
C ASN A 259 28.40 1.70 4.15
N MET A 260 27.77 2.60 3.44
CA MET A 260 27.67 2.52 1.97
C MET A 260 29.02 2.66 1.23
N GLU A 261 30.13 2.93 1.93
CA GLU A 261 31.48 2.82 1.32
C GLU A 261 31.86 1.38 0.99
N MET A 262 31.25 0.37 1.62
CA MET A 262 31.50 -1.04 1.31
C MET A 262 30.90 -1.50 -0.03
N CYS A 263 30.31 -0.62 -0.81
CA CYS A 263 29.67 -0.93 -2.07
C CYS A 263 30.62 -1.11 -3.26
N ASN A 264 31.68 -1.91 -3.13
CA ASN A 264 32.24 -2.59 -4.30
C ASN A 264 31.17 -3.47 -4.98
N ALA A 265 30.24 -4.04 -4.21
CA ALA A 265 29.08 -4.73 -4.72
C ALA A 265 28.12 -3.81 -5.52
N MET A 266 28.00 -2.53 -5.14
CA MET A 266 27.27 -1.55 -5.96
C MET A 266 28.05 -1.14 -7.21
N LYS A 267 29.39 -1.08 -7.18
CA LYS A 267 30.18 -0.80 -8.38
C LYS A 267 30.06 -1.92 -9.41
N GLU A 268 30.16 -3.20 -8.98
CA GLU A 268 29.97 -4.36 -9.86
C GLU A 268 28.55 -4.49 -10.42
N PHE A 269 27.56 -3.89 -9.76
CA PHE A 269 26.18 -3.84 -10.24
C PHE A 269 25.95 -2.70 -11.24
N LEU A 270 26.77 -1.63 -11.17
CA LEU A 270 26.62 -0.42 -11.97
C LEU A 270 27.53 -0.42 -13.22
N GLU A 271 28.49 -1.34 -13.34
CA GLU A 271 29.26 -1.65 -14.53
C GLU A 271 28.59 -2.74 -15.38
#